data_4a01ba536d0186fb0484607253e61e5a
#
_entry.id   4a01ba536d0186fb0484607253e61e5a
#
_cell.length_a   1.000
_cell.length_b   1.000
_cell.length_c   1.000
_cell.angle_alpha   90.00
_cell.angle_beta   90.00
_cell.angle_gamma   90.00
#
_symmetry.space_group_name_H-M   'P 1'
#
loop_
_entity.id
_entity.type
_entity.pdbx_description
1 polymer ?
#
loop_
_entity_poly.entity_id
_entity_poly.type
_entity_poly.pdbx_seq_one_letter_code
_entity_poly.pdbx_strand_id
1 'polypeptide(L)'
;VHILLATDADWVVDEVSAALGGPDTTIVVCRDGRDVSPYVTQSTPDVAVLDLQSGTMGGMAVAMDLRLDESSGRLPHVPILILLDREADVHLAKRSGADGWLIKPLNPIRLAKAVNDVAKGLSYSEALSG
;
A
#
# COMPACT_ATOMS: atom_id res chain seq x y z
N VAL A 1 8.96 12.34 -2.50
CA VAL A 1 8.43 11.07 -1.94
C VAL A 1 8.08 10.12 -3.08
N HIS A 2 8.57 8.92 -3.01
CA HIS A 2 8.36 7.90 -4.03
C HIS A 2 7.33 6.90 -3.51
N ILE A 3 6.17 6.87 -4.15
CA ILE A 3 5.04 6.01 -3.78
C ILE A 3 4.83 4.97 -4.88
N LEU A 4 4.81 3.69 -4.50
CA LEU A 4 4.37 2.63 -5.39
C LEU A 4 2.90 2.34 -5.07
N LEU A 5 2.03 2.41 -6.07
CA LEU A 5 0.61 2.12 -5.92
C LEU A 5 0.26 0.88 -6.74
N ALA A 6 -0.18 -0.17 -6.08
CA ALA A 6 -0.62 -1.39 -6.75
C ALA A 6 -2.15 -1.46 -6.73
N THR A 7 -2.77 -1.30 -7.89
CA THR A 7 -4.21 -1.39 -8.06
C THR A 7 -4.55 -1.61 -9.54
N ASP A 8 -5.63 -2.30 -9.83
CA ASP A 8 -6.16 -2.40 -11.19
C ASP A 8 -7.36 -1.47 -11.43
N ALA A 9 -7.74 -0.68 -10.42
CA ALA A 9 -8.90 0.21 -10.50
C ALA A 9 -8.48 1.65 -10.79
N ASP A 10 -8.97 2.21 -11.91
CA ASP A 10 -8.66 3.58 -12.29
C ASP A 10 -9.10 4.59 -11.24
N TRP A 11 -10.25 4.37 -10.60
CA TRP A 11 -10.74 5.31 -9.60
C TRP A 11 -9.83 5.39 -8.38
N VAL A 12 -9.15 4.28 -8.03
CA VAL A 12 -8.17 4.29 -6.94
C VAL A 12 -6.94 5.11 -7.34
N VAL A 13 -6.47 4.93 -8.59
CA VAL A 13 -5.36 5.74 -9.11
C VAL A 13 -5.70 7.22 -9.04
N ASP A 14 -6.90 7.59 -9.47
CA ASP A 14 -7.34 8.98 -9.47
C ASP A 14 -7.44 9.56 -8.06
N GLU A 15 -8.02 8.82 -7.13
CA GLU A 15 -8.16 9.24 -5.73
C GLU A 15 -6.80 9.42 -5.05
N VAL A 16 -5.91 8.46 -5.24
CA VAL A 16 -4.58 8.51 -4.64
C VAL A 16 -3.76 9.64 -5.24
N SER A 17 -3.82 9.81 -6.56
CA SER A 17 -3.10 10.87 -7.25
C SER A 17 -3.60 12.25 -6.84
N ALA A 18 -4.93 12.40 -6.67
CA ALA A 18 -5.51 13.67 -6.23
C ALA A 18 -5.11 14.00 -4.78
N ALA A 19 -5.05 12.99 -3.91
CA ALA A 19 -4.74 13.22 -2.51
C ALA A 19 -3.24 13.43 -2.25
N LEU A 20 -2.38 12.74 -2.98
CA LEU A 20 -0.94 12.66 -2.67
C LEU A 20 -0.05 13.28 -3.73
N GLY A 21 -0.56 13.53 -4.93
CA GLY A 21 0.22 14.09 -6.03
C GLY A 21 0.72 15.50 -5.72
N GLY A 22 1.90 15.81 -6.24
CA GLY A 22 2.50 17.12 -6.07
C GLY A 22 3.88 17.16 -6.70
N PRO A 23 4.54 18.33 -6.71
CA PRO A 23 5.83 18.48 -7.40
C PRO A 23 6.94 17.62 -6.81
N ASP A 24 6.83 17.30 -5.50
CA ASP A 24 7.86 16.50 -4.83
C ASP A 24 7.46 15.03 -4.65
N THR A 25 6.38 14.61 -5.30
CA THR A 25 5.85 13.26 -5.16
C THR A 25 5.85 12.54 -6.50
N THR A 26 6.43 11.35 -6.53
CA THR A 26 6.38 10.45 -7.68
C THR A 26 5.50 9.27 -7.32
N ILE A 27 4.48 9.01 -8.13
CA ILE A 27 3.60 7.85 -7.95
C ILE A 27 3.78 6.92 -9.14
N VAL A 28 4.22 5.70 -8.87
CA VAL A 28 4.34 4.65 -9.87
C VAL A 28 3.22 3.65 -9.66
N VAL A 29 2.49 3.33 -10.73
CA VAL A 29 1.32 2.45 -10.67
C VAL A 29 1.69 1.08 -11.23
N CYS A 30 1.44 0.05 -10.42
CA CYS A 30 1.50 -1.35 -10.85
C CYS A 30 0.08 -1.86 -10.95
N ARG A 31 -0.36 -2.21 -12.14
CA ARG A 31 -1.75 -2.66 -12.38
C ARG A 31 -1.97 -4.10 -11.94
N ASP A 32 -0.90 -4.86 -11.73
CA ASP A 32 -0.96 -6.23 -11.22
C ASP A 32 0.02 -6.37 -10.07
N GLY A 33 -0.42 -6.99 -8.98
CA GLY A 33 0.43 -7.17 -7.79
C GLY A 33 1.71 -7.96 -8.08
N ARG A 34 1.72 -8.79 -9.12
CA ARG A 34 2.91 -9.55 -9.53
C ARG A 34 4.06 -8.66 -9.97
N ASP A 35 3.78 -7.42 -10.36
CA ASP A 35 4.80 -6.49 -10.84
C ASP A 35 5.47 -5.71 -9.70
N VAL A 36 4.94 -5.81 -8.47
CA VAL A 36 5.44 -5.03 -7.34
C VAL A 36 6.85 -5.47 -6.93
N SER A 37 7.06 -6.75 -6.69
CA SER A 37 8.35 -7.25 -6.23
C SER A 37 9.48 -6.95 -7.24
N PRO A 38 9.30 -7.21 -8.55
CA PRO A 38 10.32 -6.80 -9.53
C PRO A 38 10.61 -5.31 -9.53
N TYR A 39 9.58 -4.48 -9.37
CA TYR A 39 9.78 -3.04 -9.31
C TYR A 39 10.59 -2.62 -8.08
N VAL A 40 10.26 -3.17 -6.90
CA VAL A 40 10.98 -2.86 -5.65
C VAL A 40 12.46 -3.27 -5.76
N THR A 41 12.75 -4.35 -6.47
CA THR A 41 14.13 -4.79 -6.71
C THR A 41 14.92 -3.73 -7.45
N GLN A 42 14.29 -3.01 -8.39
CA GLN A 42 14.97 -2.00 -9.21
C GLN A 42 14.98 -0.63 -8.55
N SER A 43 13.91 -0.28 -7.82
CA SER A 43 13.76 1.06 -7.25
C SER A 43 12.90 0.98 -5.99
N THR A 44 13.52 1.13 -4.83
CA THR A 44 12.84 1.02 -3.54
C THR A 44 11.97 2.25 -3.28
N PRO A 45 10.64 2.09 -3.14
CA PRO A 45 9.76 3.21 -2.81
C PRO A 45 9.86 3.57 -1.32
N ASP A 46 9.40 4.77 -0.98
CA ASP A 46 9.27 5.20 0.41
C ASP A 46 8.08 4.52 1.09
N VAL A 47 7.07 4.20 0.30
CA VAL A 47 5.89 3.47 0.78
C VAL A 47 5.24 2.74 -0.38
N ALA A 48 4.71 1.54 -0.11
CA ALA A 48 3.90 0.78 -1.05
C ALA A 48 2.46 0.82 -0.58
N VAL A 49 1.59 1.40 -1.41
CA VAL A 49 0.14 1.44 -1.18
C VAL A 49 -0.46 0.32 -2.02
N LEU A 50 -0.99 -0.69 -1.35
CA LEU A 50 -1.47 -1.90 -2.00
C LEU A 50 -2.98 -2.01 -1.89
N ASP A 51 -3.66 -1.98 -3.04
CA ASP A 51 -5.09 -2.23 -3.08
C ASP A 51 -5.32 -3.73 -2.82
N LEU A 52 -6.36 -4.04 -2.05
CA LEU A 52 -6.76 -5.42 -1.82
C LEU A 52 -6.95 -6.14 -3.15
N GLN A 53 -7.43 -5.43 -4.18
CA GLN A 53 -7.59 -5.96 -5.51
C GLN A 53 -6.59 -5.32 -6.48
N SER A 54 -5.67 -6.10 -7.00
CA SER A 54 -4.65 -5.63 -7.95
C SER A 54 -4.28 -6.74 -8.93
N GLY A 55 -5.14 -6.92 -9.94
CA GLY A 55 -4.92 -7.92 -10.97
C GLY A 55 -5.01 -9.35 -10.43
N THR A 56 -4.03 -10.18 -10.77
CA THR A 56 -4.03 -11.59 -10.37
C THR A 56 -3.42 -11.85 -9.00
N MET A 57 -2.76 -10.86 -8.41
CA MET A 57 -2.17 -10.98 -7.09
C MET A 57 -2.61 -9.81 -6.23
N GLY A 58 -3.45 -10.08 -5.25
CA GLY A 58 -4.04 -9.06 -4.37
C GLY A 58 -3.06 -8.51 -3.34
N GLY A 59 -3.46 -7.39 -2.72
CA GLY A 59 -2.60 -6.66 -1.79
C GLY A 59 -2.12 -7.47 -0.59
N MET A 60 -2.93 -8.40 -0.08
CA MET A 60 -2.52 -9.25 1.04
C MET A 60 -1.37 -10.16 0.65
N ALA A 61 -1.48 -10.80 -0.53
CA ALA A 61 -0.44 -11.69 -1.03
C ALA A 61 0.83 -10.91 -1.35
N VAL A 62 0.70 -9.72 -1.92
CA VAL A 62 1.85 -8.85 -2.21
C VAL A 62 2.57 -8.46 -0.92
N ALA A 63 1.83 -8.07 0.12
CA ALA A 63 2.41 -7.70 1.41
C ALA A 63 3.18 -8.87 2.02
N MET A 64 2.59 -10.05 2.02
CA MET A 64 3.25 -11.25 2.56
C MET A 64 4.52 -11.59 1.77
N ASP A 65 4.47 -11.46 0.44
CA ASP A 65 5.60 -11.71 -0.43
C ASP A 65 6.76 -10.73 -0.15
N LEU A 66 6.44 -9.44 -0.01
CA LEU A 66 7.44 -8.43 0.32
C LEU A 66 8.10 -8.69 1.68
N ARG A 67 7.32 -9.09 2.68
CA ARG A 67 7.85 -9.41 4.01
C ARG A 67 8.72 -10.65 3.99
N LEU A 68 8.34 -11.65 3.21
CA LEU A 68 9.12 -12.87 3.06
C LEU A 68 10.48 -12.57 2.39
N ASP A 69 10.48 -11.77 1.33
CA ASP A 69 11.69 -11.38 0.63
C ASP A 69 12.59 -10.49 1.49
N GLU A 70 12.01 -9.63 2.32
CA GLU A 70 12.76 -8.85 3.30
C GLU A 70 13.45 -9.78 4.32
N SER A 71 12.72 -10.76 4.85
CA SER A 71 13.24 -11.70 5.84
C SER A 71 14.42 -12.52 5.30
N SER A 72 14.38 -12.84 4.01
CA SER A 72 15.48 -13.61 3.38
C SER A 72 16.63 -12.74 2.88
N GLY A 73 16.52 -11.42 3.04
CA GLY A 73 17.55 -10.49 2.59
C GLY A 73 17.52 -10.17 1.11
N ARG A 74 16.50 -10.62 0.38
CA ARG A 74 16.38 -10.35 -1.07
C ARG A 74 15.89 -8.94 -1.37
N LEU A 75 15.10 -8.35 -0.49
CA LEU A 75 14.57 -6.99 -0.64
C LEU A 75 14.81 -6.19 0.64
N PRO A 76 14.93 -4.86 0.50
CA PRO A 76 14.97 -4.00 1.68
C PRO A 76 13.59 -3.90 2.32
N HIS A 77 13.52 -3.30 3.51
CA HIS A 77 12.25 -3.01 4.15
C HIS A 77 11.48 -1.95 3.37
N VAL A 78 10.24 -2.24 3.03
CA VAL A 78 9.32 -1.29 2.39
C VAL A 78 8.12 -1.09 3.31
N PRO A 79 7.83 0.15 3.75
CA PRO A 79 6.60 0.42 4.48
C PRO A 79 5.38 0.11 3.62
N ILE A 80 4.37 -0.55 4.20
CA ILE A 80 3.20 -1.03 3.46
C ILE A 80 1.91 -0.50 4.06
N LEU A 81 1.08 0.13 3.23
CA LEU A 81 -0.29 0.50 3.54
C LEU A 81 -1.23 -0.28 2.62
N ILE A 82 -2.20 -1.00 3.18
CA ILE A 82 -3.19 -1.74 2.39
C ILE A 82 -4.52 -0.99 2.37
N LEU A 83 -5.12 -0.88 1.18
CA LEU A 83 -6.45 -0.32 1.00
C LEU A 83 -7.46 -1.46 1.01
N LEU A 84 -8.35 -1.46 2.00
CA LEU A 84 -9.32 -2.52 2.21
C LEU A 84 -10.69 -2.14 1.66
N ASP A 85 -11.45 -3.15 1.23
CA ASP A 85 -12.82 -2.93 0.75
C ASP A 85 -13.83 -2.90 1.90
N ARG A 86 -13.56 -3.63 2.98
CA ARG A 86 -14.50 -3.80 4.09
C ARG A 86 -13.77 -3.90 5.43
N GLU A 87 -14.48 -3.54 6.51
CA GLU A 87 -13.97 -3.73 7.86
C GLU A 87 -13.61 -5.20 8.16
N ALA A 88 -14.35 -6.13 7.57
CA ALA A 88 -14.08 -7.56 7.75
C ALA A 88 -12.68 -7.96 7.28
N ASP A 89 -12.06 -7.18 6.39
CA ASP A 89 -10.73 -7.47 5.86
C ASP A 89 -9.59 -7.05 6.81
N VAL A 90 -9.91 -6.28 7.88
CA VAL A 90 -8.90 -5.77 8.82
C VAL A 90 -8.10 -6.92 9.45
N HIS A 91 -8.77 -8.01 9.79
CA HIS A 91 -8.10 -9.16 10.40
C HIS A 91 -7.01 -9.73 9.48
N LEU A 92 -7.31 -9.85 8.18
CA LEU A 92 -6.35 -10.32 7.20
C LEU A 92 -5.21 -9.32 7.00
N ALA A 93 -5.52 -8.02 7.02
CA ALA A 93 -4.50 -6.98 6.90
C ALA A 93 -3.48 -7.06 8.03
N LYS A 94 -3.95 -7.27 9.26
CA LYS A 94 -3.07 -7.44 10.41
C LYS A 94 -2.11 -8.61 10.23
N ARG A 95 -2.59 -9.70 9.63
CA ARG A 95 -1.80 -10.92 9.45
C ARG A 95 -0.85 -10.85 8.25
N SER A 96 -1.06 -9.92 7.35
CA SER A 96 -0.25 -9.81 6.13
C SER A 96 1.13 -9.19 6.34
N GLY A 97 1.35 -8.56 7.49
CA GLY A 97 2.60 -7.85 7.77
C GLY A 97 2.58 -6.40 7.32
N ALA A 98 1.42 -5.86 6.95
CA ALA A 98 1.31 -4.44 6.61
C ALA A 98 1.52 -3.55 7.84
N ASP A 99 2.05 -2.35 7.61
CA ASP A 99 2.26 -1.36 8.67
C ASP A 99 1.00 -0.56 8.95
N GLY A 100 0.06 -0.54 8.00
CA GLY A 100 -1.21 0.13 8.18
C GLY A 100 -2.24 -0.30 7.16
N TRP A 101 -3.47 0.10 7.39
CA TRP A 101 -4.59 -0.16 6.48
C TRP A 101 -5.60 0.96 6.55
N LEU A 102 -6.29 1.18 5.44
CA LEU A 102 -7.33 2.19 5.29
C LEU A 102 -8.51 1.52 4.59
N ILE A 103 -9.72 1.76 5.10
CA ILE A 103 -10.93 1.15 4.55
C ILE A 103 -11.57 2.12 3.56
N LYS A 104 -11.88 1.63 2.37
CA LYS A 104 -12.59 2.43 1.36
C LYS A 104 -14.01 2.79 1.87
N PRO A 105 -14.57 3.94 1.48
CA PRO A 105 -14.07 4.90 0.49
C PRO A 105 -12.89 5.71 1.01
N LEU A 106 -12.02 6.13 0.08
CA LEU A 106 -10.79 6.85 0.43
C LEU A 106 -11.09 8.31 0.71
N ASN A 107 -10.78 8.75 1.94
CA ASN A 107 -10.85 10.16 2.30
C ASN A 107 -9.48 10.78 2.08
N PRO A 108 -9.37 11.90 1.32
CA PRO A 108 -8.05 12.47 0.99
C PRO A 108 -7.21 12.82 2.20
N ILE A 109 -7.82 13.37 3.26
CA ILE A 109 -7.11 13.77 4.47
C ILE A 109 -6.57 12.54 5.20
N ARG A 110 -7.41 11.52 5.36
CA ARG A 110 -7.02 10.28 6.03
C ARG A 110 -5.99 9.50 5.22
N LEU A 111 -6.13 9.48 3.91
CA LEU A 111 -5.18 8.83 3.02
C LEU A 111 -3.79 9.49 3.12
N ALA A 112 -3.76 10.83 3.07
CA ALA A 112 -2.50 11.55 3.20
C ALA A 112 -1.85 11.30 4.57
N LYS A 113 -2.63 11.29 5.64
CA LYS A 113 -2.11 11.00 6.98
C LYS A 113 -1.58 9.58 7.06
N ALA A 114 -2.33 8.61 6.55
CA ALA A 114 -1.93 7.20 6.60
C ALA A 114 -0.61 6.96 5.86
N VAL A 115 -0.51 7.48 4.64
CA VAL A 115 0.71 7.35 3.83
C VAL A 115 1.90 8.02 4.52
N ASN A 116 1.70 9.22 5.05
CA ASN A 116 2.75 9.96 5.72
C ASN A 116 3.24 9.23 6.98
N ASP A 117 2.31 8.72 7.80
CA ASP A 117 2.66 7.98 9.02
C ASP A 117 3.43 6.70 8.68
N VAL A 118 2.92 5.92 7.75
CA VAL A 118 3.53 4.65 7.36
C VAL A 118 4.91 4.87 6.74
N ALA A 119 5.06 5.88 5.90
CA ALA A 119 6.35 6.21 5.29
C ALA A 119 7.40 6.60 6.33
N LYS A 120 6.97 7.12 7.49
CA LYS A 120 7.87 7.48 8.59
C LYS A 120 8.15 6.32 9.55
N GLY A 121 7.65 5.15 9.27
CA GLY A 121 7.82 3.98 10.14
C GLY A 121 6.79 3.88 11.25
N LEU A 122 5.75 4.70 11.22
CA LEU A 122 4.64 4.62 12.17
C LEU A 122 3.57 3.71 11.62
N SER A 123 2.77 3.12 12.49
CA SER A 123 1.63 2.33 12.05
C SER A 123 0.40 3.22 11.90
N TYR A 124 -0.51 2.81 11.04
CA TYR A 124 -1.80 3.47 10.86
C TYR A 124 -2.90 2.42 10.74
N SER A 125 -3.96 2.57 11.49
CA SER A 125 -5.08 1.64 11.42
C SER A 125 -6.41 2.35 11.46
N GLU A 126 -7.35 1.87 10.63
CA GLU A 126 -8.75 2.27 10.73
C GLU A 126 -9.39 1.36 11.76
N ALA A 127 -9.73 1.93 12.90
CA ALA A 127 -10.39 1.17 13.93
C ALA A 127 -11.81 0.81 13.49
N LEU A 128 -12.25 -0.39 13.83
CA LEU A 128 -13.66 -0.71 13.79
C LEU A 128 -14.36 0.24 14.77
N SER A 129 -15.41 0.88 14.31
CA SER A 129 -16.18 1.79 15.15
C SER A 129 -16.78 1.02 16.34
N GLY A 130 -16.46 1.46 17.50
CA GLY A 130 -16.95 0.82 18.72
C GLY A 130 -15.88 0.57 19.69
#